data_019d00c31fde065b1dad9272964abb9a
#
_entry.id   019d00c31fde065b1dad9272964abb9a
#
_cell.length_a   1.000
_cell.length_b   1.000
_cell.length_c   1.000
_cell.angle_alpha   90.00
_cell.angle_beta   90.00
_cell.angle_gamma   90.00
#
_symmetry.space_group_name_H-M   'P 1'
#
loop_
_entity.id
_entity.type
_entity.pdbx_description
1 polymer ?
#
loop_
_entity_poly.entity_id
_entity_poly.type
_entity_poly.pdbx_seq_one_letter_code
_entity_poly.pdbx_strand_id
1 'polypeptide(L)'
;MLLMGLWTMNAAARLRLFGIRHAFDEPGVVLILVLLGLGLTICPLVILGLDRAGRLSPELKNDLWQRYYSWLAMIPAIAVPIVLGTFWTILAVCVLSLFCFREFARATGFFREKLMNVLVVLGIIALSLASVDHWYRLFMALTPIVIVVIAAVSTSLDRPKGYIQRVGMASLSFLFFGTCLGHIGYMANDEYYRSLLLLLVFSVQMNDIFGYIVGKSLGGPKLAPQTSPNKTISGSLGAIVLTTLLVFGISGLIFRAGPMSNSGLRLVLGLLISIAGQLGDLTVAAIKRDAGVKDTGNWIPGHGGVLDRANSLLLSAPAMFHYLSYFLVINADDAIRTFTSG
;
A
#
# COMPACT_ATOMS: atom_id res chain seq x y z
N MET A 1 0.07 -26.48 17.15
CA MET A 1 0.32 -25.29 17.96
C MET A 1 -0.55 -24.09 17.56
N LEU A 2 -0.59 -23.64 16.29
CA LEU A 2 -1.43 -22.50 15.85
C LEU A 2 -2.93 -22.69 16.13
N LEU A 3 -3.49 -23.87 15.93
CA LEU A 3 -4.92 -24.16 16.19
C LEU A 3 -5.27 -24.22 17.69
N MET A 4 -4.34 -24.65 18.55
CA MET A 4 -4.54 -24.62 20.02
C MET A 4 -4.56 -23.18 20.57
N GLY A 5 -3.72 -22.27 20.00
CA GLY A 5 -3.70 -20.87 20.41
C GLY A 5 -5.00 -20.12 20.10
N LEU A 6 -5.77 -20.51 19.07
CA LEU A 6 -7.07 -19.91 18.74
C LEU A 6 -8.14 -20.19 19.80
N TRP A 7 -8.08 -21.31 20.52
CA TRP A 7 -9.02 -21.67 21.58
C TRP A 7 -8.75 -20.97 22.91
N THR A 8 -7.51 -20.56 23.14
CA THR A 8 -7.08 -19.85 24.36
C THR A 8 -7.08 -18.33 24.21
N MET A 9 -7.40 -17.83 23.01
CA MET A 9 -7.45 -16.38 22.77
C MET A 9 -8.55 -15.70 23.56
N ASN A 10 -8.22 -14.54 24.14
CA ASN A 10 -9.16 -13.64 24.76
C ASN A 10 -10.28 -13.26 23.75
N ALA A 11 -11.52 -13.17 24.22
CA ALA A 11 -12.69 -12.84 23.40
C ALA A 11 -12.51 -11.50 22.65
N ALA A 12 -11.86 -10.51 23.27
CA ALA A 12 -11.56 -9.21 22.66
C ALA A 12 -10.55 -9.34 21.50
N ALA A 13 -9.49 -10.13 21.67
CA ALA A 13 -8.52 -10.40 20.61
C ALA A 13 -9.16 -11.14 19.41
N ARG A 14 -10.07 -12.08 19.69
CA ARG A 14 -10.81 -12.79 18.65
C ARG A 14 -11.75 -11.88 17.87
N LEU A 15 -12.48 -10.98 18.57
CA LEU A 15 -13.34 -9.97 17.93
C LEU A 15 -12.51 -9.02 17.05
N ARG A 16 -11.36 -8.56 17.51
CA ARG A 16 -10.44 -7.72 16.73
C ARG A 16 -9.98 -8.43 15.45
N LEU A 17 -9.47 -9.65 15.55
CA LEU A 17 -8.88 -10.37 14.43
C LEU A 17 -9.90 -10.84 13.39
N PHE A 18 -11.10 -11.25 13.81
CA PHE A 18 -12.08 -11.92 12.96
C PHE A 18 -13.49 -11.28 13.00
N GLY A 19 -13.61 -10.06 13.52
CA GLY A 19 -14.88 -9.37 13.68
C GLY A 19 -15.41 -8.80 12.36
N ILE A 20 -16.26 -9.54 11.65
CA ILE A 20 -16.92 -9.07 10.42
C ILE A 20 -18.21 -8.28 10.68
N ARG A 21 -18.84 -8.45 11.86
CA ARG A 21 -20.21 -7.98 12.14
C ARG A 21 -20.40 -6.46 12.01
N HIS A 22 -19.33 -5.67 12.25
CA HIS A 22 -19.35 -4.21 12.21
C HIS A 22 -18.68 -3.63 10.97
N ALA A 23 -18.49 -4.44 9.92
CA ALA A 23 -17.75 -4.02 8.73
C ALA A 23 -18.40 -2.86 7.95
N PHE A 24 -19.73 -2.75 8.04
CA PHE A 24 -20.52 -1.75 7.29
C PHE A 24 -21.13 -0.67 8.18
N ASP A 25 -20.82 -0.66 9.48
CA ASP A 25 -21.33 0.36 10.43
C ASP A 25 -20.65 1.72 10.18
N GLU A 26 -19.46 1.72 9.55
CA GLU A 26 -18.72 2.92 9.24
C GLU A 26 -19.17 3.52 7.88
N PRO A 27 -19.70 4.77 7.85
CA PRO A 27 -20.16 5.40 6.60
C PRO A 27 -19.05 5.56 5.55
N GLY A 28 -17.78 5.71 5.99
CA GLY A 28 -16.62 5.79 5.11
C GLY A 28 -16.41 4.51 4.30
N VAL A 29 -16.56 3.35 4.94
CA VAL A 29 -16.49 2.04 4.28
C VAL A 29 -17.56 1.92 3.21
N VAL A 30 -18.82 2.19 3.59
CA VAL A 30 -19.96 2.09 2.67
C VAL A 30 -19.77 3.01 1.46
N LEU A 31 -19.41 4.28 1.71
CA LEU A 31 -19.19 5.24 0.63
C LEU A 31 -18.12 4.78 -0.35
N ILE A 32 -16.94 4.36 0.15
CA ILE A 32 -15.83 3.96 -0.73
C ILE A 32 -16.20 2.70 -1.51
N LEU A 33 -16.82 1.71 -0.88
CA LEU A 33 -17.27 0.49 -1.57
C LEU A 33 -18.33 0.79 -2.64
N VAL A 34 -19.26 1.71 -2.36
CA VAL A 34 -20.25 2.17 -3.35
C VAL A 34 -19.56 2.88 -4.52
N LEU A 35 -18.60 3.76 -4.26
CA LEU A 35 -17.85 4.45 -5.32
C LEU A 35 -17.05 3.45 -6.19
N LEU A 36 -16.43 2.45 -5.59
CA LEU A 36 -15.73 1.38 -6.30
C LEU A 36 -16.72 0.54 -7.13
N GLY A 37 -17.87 0.18 -6.57
CA GLY A 37 -18.93 -0.54 -7.28
C GLY A 37 -19.50 0.24 -8.47
N LEU A 38 -19.74 1.55 -8.28
CA LEU A 38 -20.16 2.44 -9.36
C LEU A 38 -19.08 2.53 -10.46
N GLY A 39 -17.81 2.65 -10.10
CA GLY A 39 -16.71 2.62 -11.08
C GLY A 39 -16.69 1.33 -11.88
N LEU A 40 -16.85 0.18 -11.24
CA LEU A 40 -16.90 -1.12 -11.91
C LEU A 40 -18.13 -1.29 -12.82
N THR A 41 -19.26 -0.66 -12.49
CA THR A 41 -20.48 -0.73 -13.32
C THR A 41 -20.47 0.28 -14.48
N ILE A 42 -19.94 1.49 -14.25
CA ILE A 42 -19.91 2.55 -15.26
C ILE A 42 -18.84 2.27 -16.32
N CYS A 43 -17.67 1.76 -15.92
CA CYS A 43 -16.54 1.55 -16.83
C CYS A 43 -16.90 0.69 -18.05
N PRO A 44 -17.51 -0.52 -17.95
CA PRO A 44 -17.90 -1.30 -19.11
C PRO A 44 -18.96 -0.62 -19.96
N LEU A 45 -19.88 0.15 -19.36
CA LEU A 45 -20.90 0.90 -20.11
C LEU A 45 -20.26 1.99 -20.98
N VAL A 46 -19.25 2.68 -20.44
CA VAL A 46 -18.46 3.67 -21.20
C VAL A 46 -17.70 3.01 -22.34
N ILE A 47 -17.02 1.88 -22.10
CA ILE A 47 -16.30 1.14 -23.14
C ILE A 47 -17.26 0.72 -24.26
N LEU A 48 -18.41 0.14 -23.91
CA LEU A 48 -19.43 -0.27 -24.90
C LEU A 48 -20.02 0.92 -25.63
N GLY A 49 -20.27 2.04 -24.99
CA GLY A 49 -20.76 3.27 -25.59
C GLY A 49 -19.79 3.85 -26.62
N LEU A 50 -18.49 3.92 -26.26
CA LEU A 50 -17.43 4.40 -27.16
C LEU A 50 -17.22 3.46 -28.36
N ASP A 51 -17.30 2.14 -28.12
CA ASP A 51 -17.22 1.13 -29.19
C ASP A 51 -18.36 1.27 -30.21
N ARG A 52 -19.61 1.38 -29.71
CA ARG A 52 -20.77 1.62 -30.58
C ARG A 52 -20.72 2.93 -31.36
N ALA A 53 -20.06 3.95 -30.75
CA ALA A 53 -19.85 5.22 -31.42
C ALA A 53 -18.69 5.20 -32.46
N GLY A 54 -18.05 4.05 -32.66
CA GLY A 54 -16.90 3.90 -33.59
C GLY A 54 -15.64 4.67 -33.17
N ARG A 55 -15.51 5.01 -31.88
CA ARG A 55 -14.39 5.81 -31.36
C ARG A 55 -13.21 4.99 -30.83
N LEU A 56 -13.31 3.67 -30.83
CA LEU A 56 -12.27 2.77 -30.32
C LEU A 56 -11.63 1.97 -31.46
N SER A 57 -10.30 1.97 -31.54
CA SER A 57 -9.59 0.97 -32.36
C SER A 57 -9.68 -0.42 -31.70
N PRO A 58 -9.58 -1.52 -32.47
CA PRO A 58 -9.61 -2.88 -31.92
C PRO A 58 -8.56 -3.11 -30.83
N GLU A 59 -7.33 -2.54 -31.01
CA GLU A 59 -6.26 -2.64 -30.02
C GLU A 59 -6.60 -1.91 -28.74
N LEU A 60 -7.10 -0.67 -28.83
CA LEU A 60 -7.48 0.14 -27.66
C LEU A 60 -8.65 -0.51 -26.90
N LYS A 61 -9.64 -1.05 -27.63
CA LYS A 61 -10.75 -1.80 -27.04
C LYS A 61 -10.25 -2.98 -26.22
N ASN A 62 -9.33 -3.78 -26.77
CA ASN A 62 -8.77 -4.94 -26.08
C ASN A 62 -7.97 -4.52 -24.83
N ASP A 63 -7.14 -3.46 -24.92
CA ASP A 63 -6.39 -2.92 -23.78
C ASP A 63 -7.32 -2.44 -22.65
N LEU A 64 -8.40 -1.72 -22.99
CA LEU A 64 -9.38 -1.25 -22.01
C LEU A 64 -10.11 -2.41 -21.31
N TRP A 65 -10.48 -3.48 -22.04
CA TRP A 65 -11.08 -4.65 -21.43
C TRP A 65 -10.12 -5.43 -20.55
N GLN A 66 -8.86 -5.61 -20.94
CA GLN A 66 -7.84 -6.23 -20.10
C GLN A 66 -7.66 -5.46 -18.78
N ARG A 67 -7.60 -4.14 -18.84
CA ARG A 67 -7.53 -3.28 -17.65
C ARG A 67 -8.75 -3.42 -16.76
N TYR A 68 -9.94 -3.44 -17.36
CA TYR A 68 -11.19 -3.63 -16.62
C TYR A 68 -11.22 -4.97 -15.87
N TYR A 69 -10.87 -6.08 -16.52
CA TYR A 69 -10.81 -7.40 -15.86
C TYR A 69 -9.77 -7.44 -14.74
N SER A 70 -8.65 -6.78 -14.92
CA SER A 70 -7.65 -6.66 -13.86
C SER A 70 -8.19 -5.89 -12.64
N TRP A 71 -8.92 -4.79 -12.85
CA TRP A 71 -9.58 -4.07 -11.76
C TRP A 71 -10.68 -4.89 -11.10
N LEU A 72 -11.44 -5.65 -11.86
CA LEU A 72 -12.48 -6.55 -11.35
C LEU A 72 -11.89 -7.62 -10.40
N ALA A 73 -10.64 -8.02 -10.61
CA ALA A 73 -9.93 -8.94 -9.71
C ALA A 73 -9.23 -8.21 -8.55
N MET A 74 -8.57 -7.07 -8.81
CA MET A 74 -7.78 -6.34 -7.80
C MET A 74 -8.66 -5.72 -6.70
N ILE A 75 -9.80 -5.12 -7.06
CA ILE A 75 -10.68 -4.47 -6.07
C ILE A 75 -11.15 -5.47 -5.01
N PRO A 76 -11.71 -6.64 -5.33
CA PRO A 76 -12.03 -7.65 -4.32
C PRO A 76 -10.81 -8.18 -3.58
N ALA A 77 -9.67 -8.40 -4.25
CA ALA A 77 -8.46 -8.88 -3.62
C ALA A 77 -7.95 -7.93 -2.51
N ILE A 78 -8.22 -6.64 -2.62
CA ILE A 78 -7.88 -5.62 -1.62
C ILE A 78 -9.03 -5.43 -0.61
N ALA A 79 -10.26 -5.25 -1.09
CA ALA A 79 -11.38 -4.88 -0.22
C ALA A 79 -11.85 -6.04 0.66
N VAL A 80 -11.87 -7.28 0.15
CA VAL A 80 -12.37 -8.44 0.91
C VAL A 80 -11.55 -8.70 2.18
N PRO A 81 -10.21 -8.77 2.15
CA PRO A 81 -9.44 -8.94 3.39
C PRO A 81 -9.69 -7.83 4.42
N ILE A 82 -9.81 -6.57 3.97
CA ILE A 82 -10.07 -5.42 4.85
C ILE A 82 -11.45 -5.56 5.54
N VAL A 83 -12.46 -5.98 4.80
CA VAL A 83 -13.82 -6.20 5.33
C VAL A 83 -13.88 -7.41 6.26
N LEU A 84 -13.18 -8.51 5.92
CA LEU A 84 -13.20 -9.77 6.69
C LEU A 84 -12.58 -9.65 8.09
N GLY A 85 -11.62 -8.75 8.30
CA GLY A 85 -11.04 -8.52 9.61
C GLY A 85 -9.52 -8.29 9.61
N THR A 86 -9.01 -7.89 10.76
CA THR A 86 -7.60 -7.52 10.95
C THR A 86 -6.64 -8.62 10.53
N PHE A 87 -6.89 -9.88 10.91
CA PHE A 87 -6.03 -10.99 10.55
C PHE A 87 -5.90 -11.16 9.04
N TRP A 88 -7.01 -11.13 8.32
CA TRP A 88 -7.04 -11.27 6.86
C TRP A 88 -6.35 -10.10 6.16
N THR A 89 -6.50 -8.89 6.71
CA THR A 89 -5.80 -7.69 6.24
C THR A 89 -4.29 -7.83 6.40
N ILE A 90 -3.81 -8.22 7.59
CA ILE A 90 -2.36 -8.41 7.84
C ILE A 90 -1.81 -9.50 6.94
N LEU A 91 -2.53 -10.61 6.78
CA LEU A 91 -2.13 -11.70 5.89
C LEU A 91 -2.04 -11.23 4.43
N ALA A 92 -3.03 -10.50 3.94
CA ALA A 92 -3.03 -9.94 2.58
C ALA A 92 -1.85 -8.97 2.36
N VAL A 93 -1.55 -8.11 3.35
CA VAL A 93 -0.40 -7.20 3.29
C VAL A 93 0.92 -7.96 3.32
N CYS A 94 1.04 -9.01 4.13
CA CYS A 94 2.22 -9.88 4.14
C CYS A 94 2.45 -10.52 2.76
N VAL A 95 1.40 -11.07 2.17
CA VAL A 95 1.44 -11.66 0.81
C VAL A 95 1.81 -10.62 -0.23
N LEU A 96 1.19 -9.43 -0.18
CA LEU A 96 1.53 -8.29 -1.06
C LEU A 96 3.00 -7.91 -0.94
N SER A 97 3.52 -7.78 0.28
CA SER A 97 4.92 -7.45 0.58
C SER A 97 5.88 -8.48 -0.02
N LEU A 98 5.58 -9.77 0.13
CA LEU A 98 6.38 -10.85 -0.44
C LEU A 98 6.36 -10.86 -1.97
N PHE A 99 5.22 -10.59 -2.60
CA PHE A 99 5.13 -10.46 -4.06
C PHE A 99 5.90 -9.25 -4.57
N CYS A 100 5.74 -8.08 -3.95
CA CYS A 100 6.48 -6.86 -4.29
C CYS A 100 8.00 -7.07 -4.15
N PHE A 101 8.44 -7.68 -3.04
CA PHE A 101 9.85 -8.03 -2.83
C PHE A 101 10.37 -8.99 -3.90
N ARG A 102 9.61 -10.03 -4.24
CA ARG A 102 9.98 -10.99 -5.27
C ARG A 102 10.16 -10.32 -6.64
N GLU A 103 9.25 -9.44 -7.04
CA GLU A 103 9.35 -8.69 -8.30
C GLU A 103 10.56 -7.75 -8.28
N PHE A 104 10.76 -7.00 -7.20
CA PHE A 104 11.94 -6.16 -7.01
C PHE A 104 13.24 -6.96 -7.12
N ALA A 105 13.34 -8.08 -6.40
CA ALA A 105 14.53 -8.91 -6.40
C ALA A 105 14.84 -9.47 -7.80
N ARG A 106 13.81 -9.78 -8.59
CA ARG A 106 13.99 -10.23 -9.99
C ARG A 106 14.40 -9.09 -10.90
N ALA A 107 13.74 -7.95 -10.83
CA ALA A 107 14.02 -6.80 -11.67
C ALA A 107 15.45 -6.26 -11.46
N THR A 108 15.92 -6.24 -10.22
CA THR A 108 17.26 -5.74 -9.85
C THR A 108 18.38 -6.80 -9.89
N GLY A 109 18.06 -8.07 -10.12
CA GLY A 109 19.02 -9.17 -10.05
C GLY A 109 19.39 -9.59 -8.62
N PHE A 110 18.79 -8.98 -7.60
CA PHE A 110 19.05 -9.25 -6.19
C PHE A 110 18.66 -10.68 -5.76
N PHE A 111 17.82 -11.37 -6.51
CA PHE A 111 17.46 -12.78 -6.28
C PHE A 111 18.66 -13.73 -6.21
N ARG A 112 19.83 -13.33 -6.73
CA ARG A 112 21.09 -14.11 -6.69
C ARG A 112 21.69 -14.17 -5.28
N GLU A 113 21.42 -13.19 -4.43
CA GLU A 113 21.88 -13.11 -3.04
C GLU A 113 20.92 -13.88 -2.10
N LYS A 114 20.92 -15.24 -2.20
CA LYS A 114 19.95 -16.12 -1.55
C LYS A 114 19.79 -15.88 -0.04
N LEU A 115 20.92 -15.76 0.68
CA LEU A 115 20.89 -15.57 2.14
C LEU A 115 20.24 -14.24 2.53
N MET A 116 20.56 -13.16 1.80
CA MET A 116 19.96 -11.85 2.02
C MET A 116 18.45 -11.86 1.72
N ASN A 117 18.03 -12.56 0.66
CA ASN A 117 16.61 -12.73 0.36
C ASN A 117 15.86 -13.46 1.49
N VAL A 118 16.46 -14.51 2.07
CA VAL A 118 15.86 -15.22 3.20
C VAL A 118 15.72 -14.30 4.41
N LEU A 119 16.72 -13.47 4.73
CA LEU A 119 16.65 -12.53 5.85
C LEU A 119 15.54 -11.48 5.64
N VAL A 120 15.40 -10.95 4.42
CA VAL A 120 14.32 -10.00 4.10
C VAL A 120 12.95 -10.67 4.26
N VAL A 121 12.76 -11.89 3.75
CA VAL A 121 11.51 -12.65 3.88
C VAL A 121 11.17 -12.91 5.35
N LEU A 122 12.15 -13.38 6.14
CA LEU A 122 11.96 -13.61 7.57
C LEU A 122 11.62 -12.31 8.30
N GLY A 123 12.25 -11.19 7.95
CA GLY A 123 11.93 -9.87 8.49
C GLY A 123 10.49 -9.44 8.18
N ILE A 124 10.01 -9.62 6.93
CA ILE A 124 8.63 -9.34 6.54
C ILE A 124 7.65 -10.17 7.38
N ILE A 125 7.92 -11.47 7.53
CA ILE A 125 7.07 -12.37 8.33
C ILE A 125 7.09 -11.94 9.81
N ALA A 126 8.25 -11.60 10.36
CA ALA A 126 8.38 -11.15 11.75
C ALA A 126 7.57 -9.87 12.02
N LEU A 127 7.61 -8.88 11.10
CA LEU A 127 6.78 -7.67 11.19
C LEU A 127 5.29 -8.00 11.13
N SER A 128 4.89 -8.92 10.25
CA SER A 128 3.50 -9.35 10.14
C SER A 128 3.03 -10.05 11.42
N LEU A 129 3.86 -10.89 12.03
CA LEU A 129 3.55 -11.53 13.32
C LEU A 129 3.45 -10.53 14.46
N ALA A 130 4.36 -9.54 14.53
CA ALA A 130 4.28 -8.45 15.49
C ALA A 130 2.99 -7.63 15.34
N SER A 131 2.52 -7.44 14.08
CA SER A 131 1.24 -6.78 13.80
C SER A 131 0.04 -7.62 14.25
N VAL A 132 0.05 -8.95 14.04
CA VAL A 132 -1.02 -9.86 14.53
C VAL A 132 -1.08 -9.86 16.05
N ASP A 133 0.10 -9.85 16.72
CA ASP A 133 0.18 -9.78 18.18
C ASP A 133 -0.18 -8.41 18.76
N HIS A 134 -0.34 -7.39 17.91
CA HIS A 134 -0.57 -5.99 18.30
C HIS A 134 0.54 -5.44 19.19
N TRP A 135 1.80 -5.82 18.90
CA TRP A 135 2.96 -5.39 19.67
C TRP A 135 3.70 -4.25 18.97
N TYR A 136 3.27 -3.01 19.23
CA TYR A 136 3.82 -1.81 18.57
C TYR A 136 5.33 -1.63 18.77
N ARG A 137 5.80 -1.77 20.02
CA ARG A 137 7.24 -1.60 20.33
C ARG A 137 8.11 -2.61 19.57
N LEU A 138 7.64 -3.87 19.46
CA LEU A 138 8.35 -4.88 18.67
C LEU A 138 8.29 -4.54 17.18
N PHE A 139 7.13 -4.16 16.65
CA PHE A 139 6.97 -3.76 15.26
C PHE A 139 7.96 -2.65 14.88
N MET A 140 8.10 -1.61 15.70
CA MET A 140 9.03 -0.52 15.46
C MET A 140 10.50 -0.94 15.63
N ALA A 141 10.82 -1.75 16.66
CA ALA A 141 12.17 -2.22 16.94
C ALA A 141 12.70 -3.21 15.87
N LEU A 142 11.83 -3.99 15.24
CA LEU A 142 12.24 -4.95 14.21
C LEU A 142 12.94 -4.27 13.03
N THR A 143 12.56 -3.04 12.68
CA THR A 143 13.19 -2.34 11.55
C THR A 143 14.69 -2.16 11.73
N PRO A 144 15.20 -1.48 12.76
CA PRO A 144 16.64 -1.35 12.98
C PRO A 144 17.31 -2.69 13.29
N ILE A 145 16.66 -3.59 14.03
CA ILE A 145 17.23 -4.91 14.37
C ILE A 145 17.51 -5.73 13.09
N VAL A 146 16.55 -5.85 12.19
CA VAL A 146 16.72 -6.63 10.95
C VAL A 146 17.79 -6.02 10.06
N ILE A 147 17.89 -4.69 9.96
CA ILE A 147 18.94 -4.01 9.19
C ILE A 147 20.32 -4.33 9.79
N VAL A 148 20.47 -4.28 11.09
CA VAL A 148 21.74 -4.66 11.78
C VAL A 148 22.05 -6.14 11.57
N VAL A 149 21.06 -7.04 11.66
CA VAL A 149 21.23 -8.48 11.39
C VAL A 149 21.66 -8.72 9.93
N ILE A 150 21.06 -8.03 8.95
CA ILE A 150 21.45 -8.11 7.55
C ILE A 150 22.94 -7.73 7.38
N ALA A 151 23.38 -6.63 8.01
CA ALA A 151 24.77 -6.19 7.94
C ALA A 151 25.70 -7.21 8.59
N ALA A 152 25.38 -7.67 9.83
CA ALA A 152 26.20 -8.65 10.55
C ALA A 152 26.30 -9.99 9.81
N VAL A 153 25.19 -10.54 9.35
CA VAL A 153 25.19 -11.80 8.59
C VAL A 153 25.90 -11.67 7.25
N SER A 154 25.80 -10.50 6.58
CA SER A 154 26.56 -10.26 5.36
C SER A 154 28.08 -10.23 5.58
N THR A 155 28.53 -9.80 6.78
CA THR A 155 29.95 -9.86 7.18
C THR A 155 30.43 -11.31 7.33
N SER A 156 29.61 -12.21 7.90
CA SER A 156 29.95 -13.61 8.10
C SER A 156 30.18 -14.40 6.80
N LEU A 157 29.73 -13.86 5.66
CA LEU A 157 29.99 -14.47 4.34
C LEU A 157 31.46 -14.32 3.87
N ASP A 158 32.25 -13.53 4.54
CA ASP A 158 33.64 -13.20 4.19
C ASP A 158 33.82 -12.81 2.70
N ARG A 159 32.91 -11.99 2.19
CA ARG A 159 32.88 -11.48 0.82
C ARG A 159 32.85 -9.94 0.84
N PRO A 160 34.00 -9.26 1.04
CA PRO A 160 34.06 -7.80 1.14
C PRO A 160 33.65 -7.08 -0.16
N LYS A 161 33.96 -7.69 -1.31
CA LYS A 161 33.57 -7.13 -2.61
C LYS A 161 32.05 -7.12 -2.77
N GLY A 162 31.48 -5.93 -3.04
CA GLY A 162 30.03 -5.74 -3.16
C GLY A 162 29.27 -5.77 -1.84
N TYR A 163 29.96 -5.67 -0.69
CA TYR A 163 29.31 -5.68 0.63
C TYR A 163 28.29 -4.55 0.80
N ILE A 164 28.68 -3.29 0.49
CA ILE A 164 27.79 -2.13 0.63
C ILE A 164 26.57 -2.29 -0.28
N GLN A 165 26.76 -2.73 -1.53
CA GLN A 165 25.66 -2.95 -2.45
C GLN A 165 24.70 -4.04 -1.96
N ARG A 166 25.23 -5.16 -1.47
CA ARG A 166 24.45 -6.29 -0.95
C ARG A 166 23.64 -5.91 0.27
N VAL A 167 24.28 -5.25 1.26
CA VAL A 167 23.62 -4.78 2.48
C VAL A 167 22.63 -3.66 2.16
N GLY A 168 23.01 -2.70 1.32
CA GLY A 168 22.13 -1.60 0.90
C GLY A 168 20.85 -2.10 0.21
N MET A 169 21.00 -3.04 -0.74
CA MET A 169 19.85 -3.63 -1.44
C MET A 169 18.94 -4.44 -0.51
N ALA A 170 19.50 -5.22 0.42
CA ALA A 170 18.71 -5.98 1.39
C ALA A 170 17.98 -5.05 2.36
N SER A 171 18.68 -4.05 2.89
CA SER A 171 18.11 -3.06 3.82
C SER A 171 16.99 -2.23 3.17
N LEU A 172 17.21 -1.76 1.94
CA LEU A 172 16.20 -1.03 1.17
C LEU A 172 14.98 -1.89 0.88
N SER A 173 15.20 -3.16 0.50
CA SER A 173 14.12 -4.13 0.27
C SER A 173 13.29 -4.35 1.53
N PHE A 174 13.95 -4.55 2.66
CA PHE A 174 13.26 -4.74 3.93
C PHE A 174 12.52 -3.47 4.38
N LEU A 175 13.14 -2.30 4.22
CA LEU A 175 12.51 -1.02 4.54
C LEU A 175 11.23 -0.81 3.71
N PHE A 176 11.27 -1.03 2.40
CA PHE A 176 10.11 -0.81 1.54
C PHE A 176 9.04 -1.88 1.73
N PHE A 177 9.41 -3.15 1.59
CA PHE A 177 8.44 -4.24 1.55
C PHE A 177 8.09 -4.81 2.92
N GLY A 178 9.00 -4.72 3.89
CA GLY A 178 8.73 -5.09 5.28
C GLY A 178 8.09 -3.93 6.03
N THR A 179 8.84 -2.85 6.23
CA THR A 179 8.45 -1.76 7.12
C THR A 179 7.36 -0.87 6.51
N CYS A 180 7.59 -0.31 5.31
CA CYS A 180 6.64 0.66 4.72
C CYS A 180 5.27 0.02 4.44
N LEU A 181 5.22 -1.12 3.76
CA LEU A 181 3.95 -1.84 3.57
C LEU A 181 3.42 -2.43 4.88
N GLY A 182 4.30 -2.84 5.78
CA GLY A 182 3.93 -3.34 7.11
C GLY A 182 3.10 -2.37 7.94
N HIS A 183 3.25 -1.05 7.73
CA HIS A 183 2.40 -0.04 8.37
C HIS A 183 0.92 -0.19 8.00
N ILE A 184 0.60 -0.64 6.77
CA ILE A 184 -0.78 -0.98 6.38
C ILE A 184 -1.30 -2.13 7.25
N GLY A 185 -0.48 -3.18 7.43
CA GLY A 185 -0.82 -4.31 8.30
C GLY A 185 -0.99 -3.89 9.76
N TYR A 186 -0.12 -3.01 10.27
CA TYR A 186 -0.23 -2.55 11.65
C TYR A 186 -1.44 -1.64 11.86
N MET A 187 -1.78 -0.74 10.91
CA MET A 187 -3.00 0.08 10.94
C MET A 187 -4.28 -0.77 11.03
N ALA A 188 -4.26 -2.02 10.58
CA ALA A 188 -5.41 -2.90 10.70
C ALA A 188 -5.83 -3.22 12.15
N ASN A 189 -5.03 -2.84 13.14
CA ASN A 189 -5.35 -2.96 14.56
C ASN A 189 -6.13 -1.76 15.12
N ASP A 190 -6.30 -0.68 14.35
CA ASP A 190 -7.07 0.50 14.74
C ASP A 190 -8.58 0.22 14.71
N GLU A 191 -9.35 0.95 15.50
CA GLU A 191 -10.82 0.84 15.53
C GLU A 191 -11.46 1.20 14.17
N TYR A 192 -10.93 2.26 13.50
CA TYR A 192 -11.44 2.75 12.22
C TYR A 192 -10.66 2.20 11.02
N TYR A 193 -9.90 1.12 11.18
CA TYR A 193 -8.93 0.64 10.19
C TYR A 193 -9.54 0.41 8.80
N ARG A 194 -10.79 -0.07 8.73
CA ARG A 194 -11.45 -0.36 7.46
C ARG A 194 -11.59 0.89 6.62
N SER A 195 -12.16 1.94 7.21
CA SER A 195 -12.29 3.24 6.55
C SER A 195 -10.92 3.85 6.21
N LEU A 196 -9.94 3.74 7.11
CA LEU A 196 -8.60 4.29 6.90
C LEU A 196 -7.85 3.60 5.77
N LEU A 197 -7.85 2.27 5.74
CA LEU A 197 -7.14 1.51 4.70
C LEU A 197 -7.82 1.64 3.35
N LEU A 198 -9.15 1.61 3.29
CA LEU A 198 -9.88 1.87 2.06
C LEU A 198 -9.64 3.30 1.57
N LEU A 199 -9.64 4.30 2.47
CA LEU A 199 -9.33 5.69 2.13
C LEU A 199 -7.92 5.81 1.55
N LEU A 200 -6.90 5.19 2.19
CA LEU A 200 -5.53 5.21 1.71
C LEU A 200 -5.42 4.63 0.29
N VAL A 201 -5.89 3.39 0.10
CA VAL A 201 -5.79 2.70 -1.18
C VAL A 201 -6.58 3.43 -2.26
N PHE A 202 -7.80 3.87 -1.96
CA PHE A 202 -8.62 4.62 -2.90
C PHE A 202 -7.97 5.95 -3.29
N SER A 203 -7.44 6.68 -2.32
CA SER A 203 -6.83 8.00 -2.55
C SER A 203 -5.57 7.92 -3.41
N VAL A 204 -4.68 6.94 -3.20
CA VAL A 204 -3.47 6.81 -4.02
C VAL A 204 -3.81 6.40 -5.46
N GLN A 205 -4.85 5.58 -5.67
CA GLN A 205 -5.30 5.24 -7.03
C GLN A 205 -5.94 6.46 -7.72
N MET A 206 -6.75 7.22 -7.01
CA MET A 206 -7.34 8.46 -7.55
C MET A 206 -6.28 9.52 -7.82
N ASN A 207 -5.21 9.59 -7.02
CA ASN A 207 -4.09 10.49 -7.25
C ASN A 207 -3.42 10.26 -8.61
N ASP A 208 -3.21 9.00 -9.00
CA ASP A 208 -2.64 8.65 -10.30
C ASP A 208 -3.62 9.00 -11.45
N ILE A 209 -4.92 8.76 -11.25
CA ILE A 209 -5.97 9.11 -12.23
C ILE A 209 -6.05 10.63 -12.41
N PHE A 210 -6.09 11.39 -11.32
CA PHE A 210 -6.13 12.85 -11.36
C PHE A 210 -4.88 13.43 -12.02
N GLY A 211 -3.70 12.89 -11.68
CA GLY A 211 -2.43 13.28 -12.31
C GLY A 211 -2.43 13.06 -13.83
N TYR A 212 -2.96 11.94 -14.28
CA TYR A 212 -3.11 11.64 -15.69
C TYR A 212 -4.11 12.58 -16.39
N ILE A 213 -5.30 12.77 -15.82
CA ILE A 213 -6.35 13.62 -16.41
C ILE A 213 -5.88 15.06 -16.54
N VAL A 214 -5.41 15.66 -15.43
CA VAL A 214 -4.96 17.05 -15.41
C VAL A 214 -3.72 17.23 -16.27
N GLY A 215 -2.76 16.32 -16.18
CA GLY A 215 -1.53 16.37 -16.97
C GLY A 215 -1.77 16.28 -18.48
N LYS A 216 -2.76 15.46 -18.90
CA LYS A 216 -3.15 15.36 -20.30
C LYS A 216 -3.95 16.58 -20.79
N SER A 217 -4.79 17.15 -19.93
CA SER A 217 -5.65 18.29 -20.27
C SER A 217 -4.89 19.63 -20.33
N LEU A 218 -4.02 19.88 -19.34
CA LEU A 218 -3.29 21.15 -19.23
C LEU A 218 -1.88 21.07 -19.87
N GLY A 219 -1.30 19.87 -19.98
CA GLY A 219 0.06 19.71 -20.53
C GLY A 219 1.12 20.37 -19.65
N GLY A 220 2.18 20.88 -20.28
CA GLY A 220 3.23 21.65 -19.62
C GLY A 220 4.56 20.90 -19.41
N PRO A 221 5.48 21.48 -18.63
CA PRO A 221 6.81 20.90 -18.38
C PRO A 221 6.73 19.53 -17.71
N LYS A 222 7.70 18.69 -18.04
CA LYS A 222 7.83 17.35 -17.43
C LYS A 222 8.31 17.45 -15.99
N LEU A 223 7.72 16.66 -15.08
CA LEU A 223 8.10 16.61 -13.66
C LEU A 223 9.47 15.91 -13.48
N ALA A 224 9.64 14.76 -14.13
CA ALA A 224 10.85 13.94 -14.03
C ALA A 224 11.17 13.28 -15.39
N PRO A 225 11.80 14.02 -16.33
CA PRO A 225 11.96 13.60 -17.73
C PRO A 225 12.66 12.26 -17.90
N GLN A 226 13.68 11.97 -17.08
CA GLN A 226 14.46 10.72 -17.16
C GLN A 226 13.78 9.54 -16.46
N THR A 227 13.17 9.79 -15.30
CA THR A 227 12.56 8.76 -14.46
C THR A 227 11.16 8.39 -14.95
N SER A 228 10.31 9.40 -15.16
CA SER A 228 8.91 9.24 -15.58
C SER A 228 8.53 10.28 -16.65
N PRO A 229 8.84 10.03 -17.93
CA PRO A 229 8.73 11.00 -19.02
C PRO A 229 7.31 11.45 -19.32
N ASN A 230 6.29 10.72 -18.84
CA ASN A 230 4.90 11.06 -19.07
C ASN A 230 4.29 11.98 -18.00
N LYS A 231 4.91 12.08 -16.81
CA LYS A 231 4.42 12.95 -15.73
C LYS A 231 4.74 14.42 -16.01
N THR A 232 3.74 15.30 -15.82
CA THR A 232 3.84 16.76 -15.95
C THR A 232 3.73 17.44 -14.59
N ILE A 233 4.30 18.63 -14.46
CA ILE A 233 4.17 19.46 -13.24
C ILE A 233 2.70 19.82 -12.99
N SER A 234 1.96 20.20 -14.04
CA SER A 234 0.53 20.48 -13.95
C SER A 234 -0.29 19.28 -13.44
N GLY A 235 0.02 18.06 -13.96
CA GLY A 235 -0.60 16.83 -13.50
C GLY A 235 -0.32 16.55 -12.04
N SER A 236 0.93 16.73 -11.60
CA SER A 236 1.34 16.56 -10.21
C SER A 236 0.60 17.51 -9.27
N LEU A 237 0.56 18.80 -9.59
CA LEU A 237 -0.16 19.81 -8.80
C LEU A 237 -1.67 19.54 -8.78
N GLY A 238 -2.25 19.20 -9.93
CA GLY A 238 -3.67 18.84 -10.03
C GLY A 238 -4.01 17.61 -9.19
N ALA A 239 -3.13 16.58 -9.21
CA ALA A 239 -3.30 15.41 -8.36
C ALA A 239 -3.27 15.79 -6.86
N ILE A 240 -2.32 16.66 -6.44
CA ILE A 240 -2.24 17.11 -5.05
C ILE A 240 -3.55 17.79 -4.63
N VAL A 241 -4.03 18.74 -5.40
CA VAL A 241 -5.26 19.48 -5.07
C VAL A 241 -6.47 18.55 -5.02
N LEU A 242 -6.70 17.78 -6.09
CA LEU A 242 -7.91 16.94 -6.20
C LEU A 242 -7.91 15.78 -5.19
N THR A 243 -6.75 15.16 -4.94
CA THR A 243 -6.64 14.10 -3.92
C THR A 243 -6.82 14.68 -2.52
N THR A 244 -6.26 15.86 -2.24
CA THR A 244 -6.46 16.53 -0.95
C THR A 244 -7.94 16.81 -0.69
N LEU A 245 -8.67 17.34 -1.68
CA LEU A 245 -10.11 17.57 -1.58
C LEU A 245 -10.90 16.28 -1.40
N LEU A 246 -10.54 15.22 -2.12
CA LEU A 246 -11.15 13.90 -1.98
C LEU A 246 -10.96 13.34 -0.55
N VAL A 247 -9.73 13.32 -0.05
CA VAL A 247 -9.41 12.86 1.31
C VAL A 247 -10.11 13.75 2.34
N PHE A 248 -10.10 15.05 2.17
CA PHE A 248 -10.82 16.00 3.05
C PHE A 248 -12.31 15.67 3.15
N GLY A 249 -12.97 15.41 2.01
CA GLY A 249 -14.38 15.06 1.98
C GLY A 249 -14.69 13.72 2.67
N ILE A 250 -13.97 12.67 2.28
CA ILE A 250 -14.21 11.31 2.82
C ILE A 250 -13.83 11.24 4.31
N SER A 251 -12.67 11.81 4.70
CA SER A 251 -12.23 11.81 6.10
C SER A 251 -13.19 12.55 7.03
N GLY A 252 -13.99 13.50 6.51
CA GLY A 252 -15.05 14.16 7.27
C GLY A 252 -16.19 13.23 7.70
N LEU A 253 -16.38 12.13 6.99
CA LEU A 253 -17.36 11.10 7.37
C LEU A 253 -16.78 10.10 8.37
N ILE A 254 -15.46 9.93 8.36
CA ILE A 254 -14.74 9.02 9.27
C ILE A 254 -14.54 9.72 10.62
N PHE A 255 -13.96 10.90 10.61
CA PHE A 255 -13.59 11.65 11.82
C PHE A 255 -14.66 12.69 12.18
N ARG A 256 -15.76 12.25 12.78
CA ARG A 256 -16.86 13.12 13.21
C ARG A 256 -16.60 13.81 14.55
N ALA A 257 -15.69 13.26 15.35
CA ALA A 257 -15.30 13.77 16.67
C ALA A 257 -13.80 13.59 16.88
N GLY A 258 -13.28 14.14 17.98
CA GLY A 258 -11.86 14.06 18.34
C GLY A 258 -10.97 15.02 17.55
N PRO A 259 -9.63 14.93 17.73
CA PRO A 259 -8.68 15.87 17.12
C PRO A 259 -8.76 15.93 15.59
N MET A 260 -8.93 14.77 14.94
CA MET A 260 -9.01 14.67 13.47
C MET A 260 -10.33 15.22 12.87
N SER A 261 -11.31 15.65 13.68
CA SER A 261 -12.47 16.39 13.18
C SER A 261 -12.09 17.80 12.68
N ASN A 262 -10.91 18.30 13.05
CA ASN A 262 -10.38 19.59 12.59
C ASN A 262 -10.12 19.57 11.08
N SER A 263 -10.70 20.54 10.37
CA SER A 263 -10.59 20.67 8.91
C SER A 263 -9.14 20.83 8.42
N GLY A 264 -8.32 21.57 9.17
CA GLY A 264 -6.90 21.77 8.84
C GLY A 264 -6.11 20.46 8.88
N LEU A 265 -6.32 19.62 9.91
CA LEU A 265 -5.66 18.33 10.02
C LEU A 265 -6.06 17.36 8.90
N ARG A 266 -7.34 17.37 8.48
CA ARG A 266 -7.80 16.56 7.35
C ARG A 266 -7.23 17.03 6.01
N LEU A 267 -7.04 18.33 5.82
CA LEU A 267 -6.35 18.86 4.64
C LEU A 267 -4.89 18.41 4.61
N VAL A 268 -4.19 18.50 5.74
CA VAL A 268 -2.79 18.02 5.86
C VAL A 268 -2.70 16.52 5.57
N LEU A 269 -3.65 15.71 6.06
CA LEU A 269 -3.72 14.28 5.75
C LEU A 269 -3.78 14.03 4.23
N GLY A 270 -4.64 14.76 3.52
CA GLY A 270 -4.78 14.67 2.07
C GLY A 270 -3.50 15.06 1.32
N LEU A 271 -2.86 16.15 1.75
CA LEU A 271 -1.57 16.60 1.21
C LEU A 271 -0.49 15.52 1.39
N LEU A 272 -0.37 14.96 2.59
CA LEU A 272 0.60 13.92 2.92
C LEU A 272 0.41 12.67 2.06
N ILE A 273 -0.83 12.16 1.95
CA ILE A 273 -1.13 10.97 1.14
C ILE A 273 -0.78 11.22 -0.33
N SER A 274 -1.16 12.38 -0.88
CA SER A 274 -0.93 12.70 -2.28
C SER A 274 0.56 12.87 -2.60
N ILE A 275 1.28 13.66 -1.80
CA ILE A 275 2.71 13.91 -2.03
C ILE A 275 3.52 12.63 -1.81
N ALA A 276 3.30 11.91 -0.70
CA ALA A 276 3.99 10.67 -0.42
C ALA A 276 3.69 9.59 -1.48
N GLY A 277 2.43 9.50 -1.96
CA GLY A 277 2.06 8.58 -3.04
C GLY A 277 2.82 8.88 -4.34
N GLN A 278 2.93 10.14 -4.74
CA GLN A 278 3.70 10.54 -5.93
C GLN A 278 5.19 10.25 -5.77
N LEU A 279 5.76 10.51 -4.59
CA LEU A 279 7.17 10.21 -4.31
C LEU A 279 7.42 8.70 -4.32
N GLY A 280 6.50 7.88 -3.79
CA GLY A 280 6.58 6.43 -3.83
C GLY A 280 6.63 5.89 -5.27
N ASP A 281 5.72 6.37 -6.13
CA ASP A 281 5.72 6.00 -7.55
C ASP A 281 7.01 6.44 -8.26
N LEU A 282 7.49 7.66 -8.03
CA LEU A 282 8.75 8.15 -8.61
C LEU A 282 9.96 7.34 -8.10
N THR A 283 9.96 6.92 -6.84
CA THR A 283 11.03 6.08 -6.28
C THR A 283 11.10 4.73 -6.98
N VAL A 284 9.96 4.04 -7.13
CA VAL A 284 9.93 2.77 -7.86
C VAL A 284 10.25 2.96 -9.34
N ALA A 285 9.80 4.07 -9.94
CA ALA A 285 10.15 4.41 -11.32
C ALA A 285 11.66 4.60 -11.48
N ALA A 286 12.34 5.28 -10.55
CA ALA A 286 13.80 5.45 -10.57
C ALA A 286 14.53 4.09 -10.47
N ILE A 287 14.12 3.23 -9.56
CA ILE A 287 14.64 1.87 -9.43
C ILE A 287 14.49 1.07 -10.73
N LYS A 288 13.34 1.16 -11.38
CA LYS A 288 13.12 0.49 -12.68
C LYS A 288 14.05 1.00 -13.75
N ARG A 289 14.30 2.31 -13.83
CA ARG A 289 15.23 2.89 -14.81
C ARG A 289 16.67 2.47 -14.55
N ASP A 290 17.09 2.47 -13.28
CA ASP A 290 18.42 1.99 -12.88
C ASP A 290 18.61 0.51 -13.22
N ALA A 291 17.60 -0.31 -12.99
CA ALA A 291 17.58 -1.73 -13.35
C ALA A 291 17.40 -2.00 -14.86
N GLY A 292 17.24 -0.97 -15.70
CA GLY A 292 17.05 -1.11 -17.16
C GLY A 292 15.71 -1.72 -17.57
N VAL A 293 14.70 -1.71 -16.68
CA VAL A 293 13.36 -2.27 -16.97
C VAL A 293 12.28 -1.18 -16.98
N LYS A 294 11.18 -1.47 -17.65
CA LYS A 294 10.00 -0.60 -17.66
C LYS A 294 8.99 -1.01 -16.59
N ASP A 295 8.73 -2.30 -16.45
CA ASP A 295 7.78 -2.87 -15.52
C ASP A 295 8.48 -3.93 -14.67
N THR A 296 8.07 -4.08 -13.41
CA THR A 296 8.71 -5.01 -12.46
C THR A 296 8.26 -6.46 -12.67
N GLY A 297 7.14 -6.66 -13.35
CA GLY A 297 6.56 -7.97 -13.65
C GLY A 297 5.44 -7.90 -14.67
N ASN A 298 4.86 -9.06 -15.01
CA ASN A 298 3.77 -9.20 -15.98
C ASN A 298 2.57 -9.97 -15.38
N TRP A 299 2.41 -9.93 -14.06
CA TRP A 299 1.38 -10.72 -13.36
C TRP A 299 -0.02 -10.17 -13.56
N ILE A 300 -0.15 -8.86 -13.79
CA ILE A 300 -1.44 -8.19 -13.92
C ILE A 300 -1.62 -7.76 -15.38
N PRO A 301 -2.51 -8.41 -16.16
CA PRO A 301 -2.73 -8.08 -17.55
C PRO A 301 -3.07 -6.59 -17.75
N GLY A 302 -2.39 -5.93 -18.68
CA GLY A 302 -2.57 -4.50 -18.96
C GLY A 302 -2.04 -3.53 -17.87
N HIS A 303 -1.47 -4.06 -16.75
CA HIS A 303 -1.03 -3.25 -15.62
C HIS A 303 0.40 -3.53 -15.11
N GLY A 304 1.13 -4.48 -15.69
CA GLY A 304 2.49 -4.80 -15.29
C GLY A 304 2.58 -5.70 -14.04
N GLY A 305 3.49 -5.40 -13.14
CA GLY A 305 3.69 -6.14 -11.89
C GLY A 305 2.80 -5.69 -10.73
N VAL A 306 2.81 -6.48 -9.67
CA VAL A 306 2.17 -6.17 -8.39
C VAL A 306 2.83 -4.95 -7.74
N LEU A 307 4.16 -4.86 -7.79
CA LEU A 307 4.92 -3.70 -7.29
C LEU A 307 4.57 -2.42 -8.06
N ASP A 308 4.29 -2.52 -9.38
CA ASP A 308 3.86 -1.37 -10.19
C ASP A 308 2.51 -0.80 -9.73
N ARG A 309 1.70 -1.58 -9.01
CA ARG A 309 0.40 -1.16 -8.44
C ARG A 309 0.48 -0.76 -6.97
N ALA A 310 1.49 -1.24 -6.25
CA ALA A 310 1.71 -0.93 -4.83
C ALA A 310 2.72 0.21 -4.60
N ASN A 311 3.36 0.73 -5.65
CA ASN A 311 4.44 1.71 -5.60
C ASN A 311 4.09 2.96 -4.78
N SER A 312 2.93 3.55 -5.00
CA SER A 312 2.46 4.73 -4.27
C SER A 312 2.19 4.46 -2.78
N LEU A 313 1.87 3.20 -2.42
CA LEU A 313 1.64 2.80 -1.03
C LEU A 313 2.93 2.78 -0.20
N LEU A 314 4.10 2.59 -0.83
CA LEU A 314 5.37 2.47 -0.12
C LEU A 314 5.68 3.67 0.79
N LEU A 315 5.40 4.88 0.34
CA LEU A 315 5.66 6.07 1.13
C LEU A 315 4.38 6.65 1.75
N SER A 316 3.22 6.51 1.11
CA SER A 316 1.96 7.04 1.66
C SER A 316 1.46 6.26 2.89
N ALA A 317 1.74 4.96 2.99
CA ALA A 317 1.32 4.17 4.14
C ALA A 317 2.03 4.59 5.44
N PRO A 318 3.37 4.65 5.53
CA PRO A 318 4.03 5.13 6.73
C PRO A 318 3.72 6.61 7.00
N ALA A 319 3.61 7.47 5.97
CA ALA A 319 3.26 8.87 6.16
C ALA A 319 1.87 9.03 6.81
N MET A 320 0.86 8.33 6.31
CA MET A 320 -0.47 8.33 6.90
C MET A 320 -0.47 7.74 8.31
N PHE A 321 0.19 6.59 8.52
CA PHE A 321 0.27 5.94 9.82
C PHE A 321 0.85 6.86 10.88
N HIS A 322 2.05 7.41 10.66
CA HIS A 322 2.70 8.28 11.65
C HIS A 322 1.96 9.58 11.87
N TYR A 323 1.34 10.15 10.84
CA TYR A 323 0.50 11.32 11.00
C TYR A 323 -0.72 11.04 11.86
N LEU A 324 -1.44 9.96 11.59
CA LEU A 324 -2.63 9.60 12.37
C LEU A 324 -2.28 9.18 13.79
N SER A 325 -1.19 8.43 14.00
CA SER A 325 -0.76 7.98 15.32
C SER A 325 -0.39 9.10 16.28
N TYR A 326 -0.08 10.29 15.75
CA TYR A 326 0.14 11.47 16.57
C TYR A 326 -1.15 12.04 17.17
N PHE A 327 -2.27 11.91 16.48
CA PHE A 327 -3.57 12.47 16.90
C PHE A 327 -4.55 11.42 17.43
N LEU A 328 -4.39 10.18 16.98
CA LEU A 328 -5.21 9.03 17.40
C LEU A 328 -4.37 8.10 18.27
N VAL A 329 -4.98 7.46 19.24
CA VAL A 329 -4.31 6.49 20.12
C VAL A 329 -4.18 5.14 19.38
N ILE A 330 -3.57 5.15 18.18
CA ILE A 330 -3.33 3.91 17.40
C ILE A 330 -2.33 2.99 18.11
N ASN A 331 -1.52 3.54 19.00
CA ASN A 331 -0.37 2.89 19.63
C ASN A 331 -0.59 2.68 21.15
N ALA A 332 -1.81 2.37 21.59
CA ALA A 332 -2.07 2.15 23.01
C ALA A 332 -1.09 1.10 23.54
N ASP A 333 -0.18 1.52 24.42
CA ASP A 333 0.79 0.64 25.11
C ASP A 333 0.08 -0.48 25.90
N ASP A 334 -1.20 -0.30 26.23
CA ASP A 334 -2.07 -1.23 26.93
C ASP A 334 -2.92 -2.11 25.99
N ALA A 335 -2.57 -2.18 24.70
CA ALA A 335 -3.27 -3.03 23.76
C ALA A 335 -3.20 -4.51 24.19
N ILE A 336 -4.34 -5.18 24.22
CA ILE A 336 -4.41 -6.62 24.52
C ILE A 336 -3.67 -7.36 23.41
N ARG A 337 -2.51 -7.92 23.77
CA ARG A 337 -1.70 -8.76 22.89
C ARG A 337 -2.42 -10.09 22.64
N THR A 338 -2.20 -10.66 21.47
CA THR A 338 -2.85 -11.91 21.09
C THR A 338 -2.17 -13.15 21.66
N PHE A 339 -0.82 -13.18 21.64
CA PHE A 339 -0.02 -14.35 21.98
C PHE A 339 0.92 -14.11 23.16
N THR A 340 1.39 -12.87 23.37
CA THR A 340 2.41 -12.54 24.34
C THR A 340 1.88 -11.83 25.58
N SER A 341 0.54 -11.70 25.73
CA SER A 341 -0.08 -11.25 26.98
C SER A 341 0.12 -12.33 28.04
N GLY A 342 1.09 -12.10 28.94
CA GLY A 342 1.23 -12.84 30.17
C GLY A 342 0.17 -12.44 31.19
#